data_ef0ea60a907d5a0fbec4ae7a0afd0c11
#
_entry.id   ef0ea60a907d5a0fbec4ae7a0afd0c11
#
_cell.length_a   1.000
_cell.length_b   1.000
_cell.length_c   1.000
_cell.angle_alpha   90.00
_cell.angle_beta   90.00
_cell.angle_gamma   90.00
#
_symmetry.space_group_name_H-M   'P 1'
#
loop_
_entity.id
_entity.type
_entity.pdbx_description
1 polymer ?
#
loop_
_entity_poly.entity_id
_entity_poly.type
_entity_poly.pdbx_seq_one_letter_code
_entity_poly.pdbx_strand_id
1 'polypeptide(L)'
;MRAPILSLLLALSLHASAGEIDQPTALQMLQRADAVLIDVRTADEFAEGALPGAVRIETPYIAERIGTLAPEKDTPVVLYCRSGRRASEAQDVLEKLGYTQVINAGGYDELATALPSD
;
A
#
# COMPACT_ATOMS: atom_id res chain seq x y z
N MET A 1 -29.83 -34.27 -0.47
CA MET A 1 -29.73 -33.92 -0.24
C MET A 1 -29.19 -32.89 -0.04
N ARG A 2 -28.85 -32.43 -0.03
CA ARG A 2 -28.49 -31.80 0.20
C ARG A 2 -27.80 -30.94 0.32
N ALA A 3 -27.42 -30.09 0.37
CA ALA A 3 -27.10 -29.35 0.60
C ALA A 3 -25.91 -28.74 0.77
N PRO A 4 -25.23 -28.49 0.86
CA PRO A 4 -24.02 -28.14 0.99
C PRO A 4 -23.59 -26.92 0.49
N ILE A 5 -23.61 -26.46 0.26
CA ILE A 5 -23.38 -25.36 -0.31
C ILE A 5 -22.78 -24.29 0.32
N LEU A 6 -23.03 -23.77 0.93
CA LEU A 6 -22.63 -22.77 1.61
C LEU A 6 -21.25 -22.45 1.63
N SER A 7 -20.59 -23.16 1.65
CA SER A 7 -19.23 -22.91 1.87
C SER A 7 -18.65 -21.83 1.08
N LEU A 8 -19.03 -21.65 0.01
CA LEU A 8 -18.42 -20.70 -0.80
C LEU A 8 -18.42 -19.39 -0.29
N LEU A 9 -19.24 -19.01 0.34
CA LEU A 9 -19.32 -17.73 0.81
C LEU A 9 -18.14 -17.23 1.51
N LEU A 10 -17.52 -18.00 2.19
CA LEU A 10 -16.40 -17.60 2.91
C LEU A 10 -15.41 -16.94 2.13
N ALA A 11 -15.12 -17.40 1.07
CA ALA A 11 -14.06 -16.88 0.30
C ALA A 11 -14.10 -15.40 0.15
N LEU A 12 -15.20 -14.85 0.13
CA LEU A 12 -15.31 -13.48 -0.08
C LEU A 12 -14.87 -12.63 1.04
N SER A 13 -15.03 -13.07 2.18
CA SER A 13 -14.73 -12.23 3.30
C SER A 13 -13.27 -12.05 3.55
N LEU A 14 -12.44 -12.67 2.80
CA LEU A 14 -11.03 -12.53 3.03
C LEU A 14 -10.38 -11.36 2.34
N HIS A 15 -11.10 -10.69 1.51
CA HIS A 15 -10.52 -9.58 0.81
C HIS A 15 -10.55 -8.33 1.65
N ALA A 16 -9.43 -7.68 1.79
CA ALA A 16 -9.41 -6.40 2.48
C ALA A 16 -10.02 -5.37 1.57
N SER A 17 -10.76 -4.46 2.10
CA SER A 17 -11.33 -3.37 1.33
C SER A 17 -10.25 -2.38 0.98
N ALA A 18 -10.38 -1.77 -0.19
CA ALA A 18 -9.49 -0.69 -0.57
C ALA A 18 -9.63 0.39 0.49
N GLY A 19 -8.54 0.92 0.93
CA GLY A 19 -8.55 1.98 1.93
C GLY A 19 -8.30 1.53 3.34
N GLU A 20 -8.35 0.22 3.60
CA GLU A 20 -8.06 -0.26 4.94
C GLU A 20 -6.57 -0.24 5.18
N ILE A 21 -6.17 0.21 6.35
CA ILE A 21 -4.78 0.16 6.76
C ILE A 21 -4.45 -1.27 7.17
N ASP A 22 -3.40 -1.82 6.60
CA ASP A 22 -2.98 -3.18 6.91
C ASP A 22 -1.47 -3.18 7.13
N GLN A 23 -1.06 -2.69 8.28
CA GLN A 23 0.35 -2.58 8.59
C GLN A 23 1.07 -3.91 8.65
N PRO A 24 0.50 -4.98 9.25
CA PRO A 24 1.23 -6.25 9.27
C PRO A 24 1.57 -6.77 7.89
N THR A 25 0.64 -6.69 6.94
CA THR A 25 0.91 -7.13 5.58
C THR A 25 1.94 -6.22 4.91
N ALA A 26 1.87 -4.92 5.19
CA ALA A 26 2.84 -3.98 4.65
C ALA A 26 4.25 -4.32 5.10
N LEU A 27 4.41 -4.65 6.39
CA LEU A 27 5.72 -4.98 6.91
C LEU A 27 6.27 -6.27 6.28
N GLN A 28 5.40 -7.24 6.02
CA GLN A 28 5.82 -8.46 5.35
C GLN A 28 6.22 -8.17 3.92
N MET A 29 5.45 -7.35 3.21
CA MET A 29 5.78 -7.01 1.84
C MET A 29 7.11 -6.29 1.73
N LEU A 30 7.40 -5.42 2.67
CA LEU A 30 8.63 -4.64 2.64
C LEU A 30 9.88 -5.50 2.80
N GLN A 31 9.74 -6.76 3.19
CA GLN A 31 10.87 -7.66 3.27
C GLN A 31 11.22 -8.24 1.90
N ARG A 32 10.37 -8.07 0.92
CA ARG A 32 10.63 -8.60 -0.43
C ARG A 32 11.53 -7.63 -1.19
N ALA A 33 12.46 -8.19 -1.95
CA ALA A 33 13.41 -7.37 -2.70
C ALA A 33 12.73 -6.53 -3.78
N ASP A 34 11.59 -6.98 -4.30
CA ASP A 34 10.92 -6.27 -5.37
C ASP A 34 9.85 -5.28 -4.87
N ALA A 35 9.67 -5.16 -3.56
CA ALA A 35 8.64 -4.26 -3.02
C ALA A 35 9.05 -2.81 -3.22
N VAL A 36 8.05 -1.98 -3.49
CA VAL A 36 8.24 -0.56 -3.69
C VAL A 36 7.52 0.17 -2.56
N LEU A 37 8.22 1.09 -1.90
CA LEU A 37 7.64 1.87 -0.81
C LEU A 37 7.42 3.29 -1.30
N ILE A 38 6.19 3.75 -1.28
CA ILE A 38 5.82 5.06 -1.80
C ILE A 38 5.26 5.93 -0.70
N ASP A 39 5.85 7.11 -0.55
CA ASP A 39 5.39 8.15 0.35
C ASP A 39 4.49 9.07 -0.47
N VAL A 40 3.20 9.11 -0.15
CA VAL A 40 2.28 9.94 -0.93
C VAL A 40 2.02 11.30 -0.29
N ARG A 41 2.91 11.70 0.64
CA ARG A 41 2.80 12.99 1.31
C ARG A 41 3.38 14.11 0.44
N THR A 42 3.27 15.33 0.93
CA THR A 42 3.81 16.50 0.24
C THR A 42 5.34 16.52 0.33
N ALA A 43 5.94 17.34 -0.50
CA ALA A 43 7.39 17.53 -0.49
C ALA A 43 7.89 18.02 0.86
N ASP A 44 7.15 18.94 1.49
CA ASP A 44 7.56 19.47 2.78
C ASP A 44 7.54 18.40 3.87
N GLU A 45 6.51 17.57 3.88
CA GLU A 45 6.44 16.48 4.85
C GLU A 45 7.58 15.50 4.64
N PHE A 46 7.87 15.17 3.40
CA PHE A 46 8.94 14.23 3.07
C PHE A 46 10.29 14.81 3.48
N ALA A 47 10.48 16.10 3.32
CA ALA A 47 11.74 16.74 3.69
C ALA A 47 11.98 16.74 5.19
N GLU A 48 10.91 16.72 5.99
CA GLU A 48 11.05 16.67 7.43
C GLU A 48 11.43 15.28 7.93
N GLY A 49 11.31 14.28 7.11
CA GLY A 49 11.66 12.92 7.47
C GLY A 49 10.85 11.95 6.64
N ALA A 50 11.49 10.92 6.11
CA ALA A 50 10.84 9.91 5.31
C ALA A 50 11.41 8.56 5.69
N LEU A 51 10.69 7.49 5.36
CA LEU A 51 11.19 6.15 5.65
C LEU A 51 12.30 5.79 4.68
N PRO A 52 13.28 5.03 5.13
CA PRO A 52 14.38 4.64 4.25
C PRO A 52 13.86 3.89 3.02
N GLY A 53 14.35 4.26 1.87
CA GLY A 53 13.96 3.62 0.62
C GLY A 53 12.66 4.11 0.02
N ALA A 54 11.97 5.04 0.67
CA ALA A 54 10.71 5.54 0.15
C ALA A 54 10.92 6.47 -1.05
N VAL A 55 10.06 6.33 -2.03
CA VAL A 55 10.02 7.23 -3.17
C VAL A 55 8.78 8.09 -2.99
N ARG A 56 8.91 9.39 -3.10
CA ARG A 56 7.75 10.25 -2.92
C ARG A 56 7.00 10.42 -4.24
N ILE A 57 5.72 10.08 -4.22
CA ILE A 57 4.81 10.40 -5.31
C ILE A 57 3.51 10.83 -4.65
N GLU A 58 3.25 12.10 -4.66
CA GLU A 58 2.06 12.64 -4.02
C GLU A 58 0.80 12.09 -4.69
N THR A 59 -0.23 11.84 -3.93
CA THR A 59 -1.43 11.16 -4.41
C THR A 59 -1.96 11.64 -5.76
N PRO A 60 -2.08 12.93 -6.04
CA PRO A 60 -2.64 13.35 -7.33
C PRO A 60 -1.81 12.92 -8.54
N TYR A 61 -0.55 12.58 -8.34
CA TYR A 61 0.33 12.24 -9.44
C TYR A 61 0.63 10.76 -9.56
N ILE A 62 0.01 9.94 -8.71
CA ILE A 62 0.36 8.53 -8.64
C ILE A 62 0.03 7.79 -9.95
N ALA A 63 -1.10 8.10 -10.55
CA ALA A 63 -1.52 7.41 -11.76
C ALA A 63 -0.53 7.58 -12.90
N GLU A 64 0.03 8.78 -13.04
CA GLU A 64 0.93 9.03 -14.15
C GLU A 64 2.36 8.60 -13.87
N ARG A 65 2.73 8.42 -12.62
CA ARG A 65 4.11 8.10 -12.29
C ARG A 65 4.38 6.66 -11.92
N ILE A 66 3.36 5.94 -11.52
CA ILE A 66 3.56 4.58 -11.02
C ILE A 66 4.19 3.66 -12.06
N GLY A 67 3.87 3.83 -13.31
CA GLY A 67 4.38 2.93 -14.35
C GLY A 67 5.88 2.97 -14.53
N THR A 68 6.52 4.11 -14.21
CA THR A 68 7.96 4.20 -14.30
C THR A 68 8.61 3.47 -13.13
N LEU A 69 7.99 3.56 -11.95
CA LEU A 69 8.55 2.97 -10.76
C LEU A 69 8.23 1.47 -10.65
N ALA A 70 7.05 1.09 -11.06
CA ALA A 70 6.60 -0.29 -10.96
C ALA A 70 5.86 -0.68 -12.24
N PRO A 71 6.59 -0.99 -13.31
CA PRO A 71 5.95 -1.34 -14.59
C PRO A 71 5.16 -2.63 -14.54
N GLU A 72 5.50 -3.55 -13.64
CA GLU A 72 4.77 -4.82 -13.53
C GLU A 72 3.61 -4.66 -12.58
N LYS A 73 2.44 -5.09 -13.00
CA LYS A 73 1.22 -4.88 -12.22
C LYS A 73 1.15 -5.74 -10.97
N ASP A 74 1.97 -6.77 -10.85
CA ASP A 74 1.99 -7.59 -9.65
C ASP A 74 3.13 -7.19 -8.70
N THR A 75 3.79 -6.09 -8.96
CA THR A 75 4.81 -5.57 -8.05
C THR A 75 4.15 -5.24 -6.71
N PRO A 76 4.73 -5.69 -5.59
CA PRO A 76 4.18 -5.30 -4.28
C PRO A 76 4.41 -3.81 -4.06
N VAL A 77 3.35 -3.08 -3.81
CA VAL A 77 3.40 -1.64 -3.59
C VAL A 77 2.88 -1.32 -2.21
N VAL A 78 3.71 -0.68 -1.40
CA VAL A 78 3.33 -0.28 -0.06
C VAL A 78 3.25 1.24 -0.03
N LEU A 79 2.12 1.76 0.40
CA LEU A 79 1.87 3.19 0.42
C LEU A 79 1.75 3.67 1.87
N TYR A 80 2.26 4.86 2.16
CA TYR A 80 1.99 5.48 3.45
C TYR A 80 1.84 6.99 3.28
N CYS A 81 1.19 7.62 4.24
CA CYS A 81 1.08 9.06 4.29
C CYS A 81 1.18 9.49 5.75
N ARG A 82 0.51 10.53 6.15
CA ARG A 82 0.58 10.97 7.53
C ARG A 82 -0.36 10.14 8.41
N SER A 83 -1.55 9.83 7.92
CA SER A 83 -2.54 9.09 8.69
C SER A 83 -3.18 7.92 7.95
N GLY A 84 -2.79 7.67 6.72
CA GLY A 84 -3.35 6.59 5.92
C GLY A 84 -4.47 7.02 4.98
N ARG A 85 -4.99 8.25 5.10
CA ARG A 85 -6.09 8.67 4.27
C ARG A 85 -5.71 8.93 2.81
N ARG A 86 -4.63 9.66 2.60
CA ARG A 86 -4.14 9.90 1.24
C ARG A 86 -3.64 8.61 0.61
N ALA A 87 -3.07 7.72 1.42
CA ALA A 87 -2.62 6.41 0.94
C ALA A 87 -3.82 5.56 0.52
N SER A 88 -4.95 5.72 1.17
CA SER A 88 -6.16 5.03 0.79
C SER A 88 -6.62 5.46 -0.60
N GLU A 89 -6.56 6.75 -0.87
CA GLU A 89 -6.95 7.26 -2.18
C GLU A 89 -5.99 6.76 -3.25
N ALA A 90 -4.71 6.77 -2.97
CA ALA A 90 -3.71 6.28 -3.91
C ALA A 90 -3.88 4.79 -4.17
N GLN A 91 -4.21 4.02 -3.13
CA GLN A 91 -4.44 2.60 -3.27
C GLN A 91 -5.59 2.34 -4.23
N ASP A 92 -6.67 3.09 -4.09
CA ASP A 92 -7.82 2.94 -4.96
C ASP A 92 -7.46 3.22 -6.42
N VAL A 93 -6.69 4.25 -6.66
CA VAL A 93 -6.24 4.59 -8.00
C VAL A 93 -5.40 3.46 -8.59
N LEU A 94 -4.46 2.95 -7.82
CA LEU A 94 -3.57 1.90 -8.32
C LEU A 94 -4.33 0.60 -8.59
N GLU A 95 -5.28 0.26 -7.74
CA GLU A 95 -6.07 -0.94 -7.96
C GLU A 95 -6.91 -0.81 -9.23
N LYS A 96 -7.45 0.36 -9.49
CA LYS A 96 -8.19 0.59 -10.73
C LYS A 96 -7.31 0.54 -11.96
N LEU A 97 -6.01 0.79 -11.79
CA LEU A 97 -5.07 0.68 -12.90
C LEU A 97 -4.58 -0.76 -13.09
N GLY A 98 -5.01 -1.69 -12.25
CA GLY A 98 -4.67 -3.09 -12.41
C GLY A 98 -3.58 -3.62 -11.50
N TYR A 99 -3.07 -2.79 -10.58
CA TYR A 99 -2.05 -3.26 -9.64
C TYR A 99 -2.72 -4.19 -8.63
N THR A 100 -2.14 -5.37 -8.43
CA THR A 100 -2.78 -6.44 -7.67
C THR A 100 -2.27 -6.63 -6.26
N GLN A 101 -1.16 -5.99 -5.90
CA GLN A 101 -0.60 -6.12 -4.57
C GLN A 101 -0.30 -4.76 -3.98
N VAL A 102 -1.34 -4.02 -3.63
CA VAL A 102 -1.19 -2.66 -3.12
C VAL A 102 -1.71 -2.62 -1.69
N ILE A 103 -0.87 -2.18 -0.77
CA ILE A 103 -1.24 -2.15 0.64
C ILE A 103 -1.05 -0.75 1.20
N ASN A 104 -2.02 -0.30 1.98
CA ASN A 104 -1.97 0.95 2.71
C ASN A 104 -1.34 0.66 4.07
N ALA A 105 -0.13 1.15 4.31
CA ALA A 105 0.58 0.90 5.56
C ALA A 105 0.22 1.91 6.66
N GLY A 106 -0.57 2.91 6.33
CA GLY A 106 -1.03 3.85 7.35
C GLY A 106 -0.17 5.08 7.46
N GLY A 107 0.11 5.50 8.67
CA GLY A 107 0.80 6.74 8.92
C GLY A 107 2.29 6.59 9.11
N TYR A 108 3.00 7.64 8.79
CA TYR A 108 4.45 7.68 8.90
C TYR A 108 4.96 7.31 10.28
N ASP A 109 4.37 7.89 11.32
CA ASP A 109 4.89 7.67 12.68
C ASP A 109 4.75 6.22 13.12
N GLU A 110 3.60 5.63 12.88
CA GLU A 110 3.38 4.25 13.29
C GLU A 110 4.27 3.30 12.49
N LEU A 111 4.40 3.55 11.21
CA LEU A 111 5.20 2.69 10.36
C LEU A 111 6.68 2.80 10.70
N ALA A 112 7.14 4.02 10.96
CA ALA A 112 8.53 4.24 11.34
C ALA A 112 8.87 3.50 12.63
N THR A 113 7.95 3.48 13.57
CA THR A 113 8.16 2.80 14.84
C THR A 113 8.21 1.28 14.63
N ALA A 114 7.42 0.77 13.71
CA ALA A 114 7.33 -0.67 13.48
C ALA A 114 8.48 -1.24 12.66
N LEU A 115 9.16 -0.40 11.87
CA LEU A 115 10.25 -0.89 11.05
C LEU A 115 11.51 -1.10 11.88
N PRO A 116 12.34 -2.08 11.52
CA PRO A 116 13.57 -2.30 12.24
C PRO A 116 14.49 -1.10 12.06
N SER A 117 15.18 -0.74 13.13
CA SER A 117 16.13 0.34 13.00
C SER A 117 17.51 -0.27 12.78
N ASP A 118 18.31 0.41 12.06
CA ASP A 118 19.65 -0.10 11.76
C ASP A 118 20.70 0.43 12.65
#